data_ffacbe9a71db71a7ac47a4827dd3b69a
#
_entry.id   ffacbe9a71db71a7ac47a4827dd3b69a
#
_cell.length_a   1.000
_cell.length_b   1.000
_cell.length_c   1.000
_cell.angle_alpha   90.00
_cell.angle_beta   90.00
_cell.angle_gamma   90.00
#
_symmetry.space_group_name_H-M   'P 1'
#
loop_
_entity.id
_entity.type
_entity.pdbx_description
1 polymer ?
#
loop_
_entity_poly.entity_id
_entity_poly.type
_entity_poly.pdbx_seq_one_letter_code
_entity_poly.pdbx_strand_id
1 'polypeptide(L)'
;HFPIRRQRQMGIRDRVNKLLFDAKKSEKNALEDLKDLNQKIIVREKYISTINLEVQSLSNEIVIYEKDIQQLDKKLIRLKEDYAAMIYKSYKSKSQQSSTLFLFSSKSFYQAYKRVKYMKQYASFRKKQGEEVYLLSNDFLKLKDSLLFQKQLKDSLLSDEEAQKIKIEEEKIDQQKLISEIINQEKKYKRELRKKEQEQKKISERIDKIIKDAIAKSNAIKGAKKSKGFLLTPEAKALAVRFEQNKGKLPWPVESGLITRRFGKQPHPVYSGNYINSTGIHIATKKGSNAEAIFNGEVLAIQTQSEGKKSVLIRHGNYISIYNNLESVYVSDGEKVKTGQPLGKIFTDRITGKTKLIFVLSKNTTRLNPTSWILRN
;
A
#
# COMPACT_ATOMS: atom_id res chain seq x y z
N HIS A 1 -2.61 16.57 -1.72
CA HIS A 1 -2.95 15.13 -1.53
C HIS A 1 -2.25 14.16 -2.50
N PHE A 2 -1.66 14.64 -3.61
CA PHE A 2 -0.98 13.84 -4.64
C PHE A 2 0.32 13.13 -4.22
N PRO A 3 1.22 13.69 -3.41
CA PRO A 3 2.51 13.02 -3.11
C PRO A 3 2.36 11.78 -2.25
N ILE A 4 1.36 11.70 -1.39
CA ILE A 4 1.17 10.56 -0.47
C ILE A 4 0.67 9.30 -1.20
N ARG A 5 -0.17 9.43 -2.24
CA ARG A 5 -0.61 8.32 -3.10
C ARG A 5 0.55 7.72 -3.89
N ARG A 6 1.39 8.56 -4.48
CA ARG A 6 2.56 8.15 -5.27
C ARG A 6 3.62 7.41 -4.43
N GLN A 7 3.86 7.83 -3.20
CA GLN A 7 4.75 7.13 -2.25
C GLN A 7 4.18 5.75 -1.85
N ARG A 8 2.87 5.60 -1.69
CA ARG A 8 2.25 4.29 -1.39
C ARG A 8 2.37 3.32 -2.56
N GLN A 9 2.19 3.75 -3.81
CA GLN A 9 2.30 2.88 -4.98
C GLN A 9 3.74 2.50 -5.31
N MET A 10 4.70 3.42 -5.20
CA MET A 10 6.14 3.09 -5.28
C MET A 10 6.52 2.05 -4.22
N GLY A 11 6.04 2.20 -2.99
CA GLY A 11 6.31 1.25 -1.92
C GLY A 11 5.75 -0.16 -2.19
N ILE A 12 4.59 -0.30 -2.86
CA ILE A 12 4.02 -1.60 -3.23
C ILE A 12 4.80 -2.22 -4.39
N ARG A 13 5.09 -1.45 -5.43
CA ARG A 13 5.87 -1.90 -6.60
C ARG A 13 7.28 -2.35 -6.22
N ASP A 14 7.98 -1.58 -5.40
CA ASP A 14 9.34 -1.91 -4.97
C ASP A 14 9.37 -3.12 -4.03
N ARG A 15 8.35 -3.29 -3.18
CA ARG A 15 8.19 -4.49 -2.35
C ARG A 15 7.88 -5.74 -3.18
N VAL A 16 6.97 -5.64 -4.14
CA VAL A 16 6.63 -6.75 -5.04
C VAL A 16 7.82 -7.13 -5.90
N ASN A 17 8.50 -6.18 -6.52
CA ASN A 17 9.69 -6.43 -7.33
C ASN A 17 10.85 -7.01 -6.50
N LYS A 18 11.06 -6.52 -5.27
CA LYS A 18 12.11 -7.02 -4.38
C LYS A 18 11.84 -8.44 -3.89
N LEU A 19 10.57 -8.76 -3.53
CA LEU A 19 10.15 -10.11 -3.18
C LEU A 19 10.16 -11.07 -4.39
N LEU A 20 9.90 -10.56 -5.59
CA LEU A 20 9.97 -11.31 -6.83
C LEU A 20 11.43 -11.66 -7.22
N PHE A 21 12.37 -10.82 -6.88
CA PHE A 21 13.80 -11.03 -7.20
C PHE A 21 14.46 -12.06 -6.30
N ASP A 22 14.07 -12.10 -5.00
CA ASP A 22 14.68 -12.99 -4.00
C ASP A 22 14.15 -14.44 -4.06
N ALA A 23 13.07 -14.70 -4.83
CA ALA A 23 12.45 -16.03 -4.95
C ALA A 23 13.12 -16.98 -5.95
N LYS A 24 14.21 -16.60 -6.60
CA LYS A 24 14.77 -17.30 -7.78
C LYS A 24 15.76 -18.42 -7.51
N LYS A 25 15.81 -19.04 -6.32
CA LYS A 25 16.69 -20.22 -6.09
C LYS A 25 16.07 -21.28 -5.18
N SER A 26 15.47 -22.28 -5.72
CA SER A 26 15.71 -23.71 -5.44
C SER A 26 14.60 -24.64 -5.90
N GLU A 27 15.01 -25.69 -6.56
CA GLU A 27 14.24 -26.67 -7.33
C GLU A 27 13.53 -27.79 -6.54
N LYS A 28 13.22 -27.69 -5.26
CA LYS A 28 12.79 -28.89 -4.53
C LYS A 28 11.45 -28.87 -3.80
N ASN A 29 10.60 -27.88 -3.98
CA ASN A 29 9.25 -27.98 -3.40
C ASN A 29 8.16 -27.41 -4.32
N ALA A 30 7.91 -28.13 -5.42
CA ALA A 30 6.95 -27.74 -6.45
C ALA A 30 5.58 -27.25 -5.92
N LEU A 31 5.11 -27.79 -4.78
CA LEU A 31 3.89 -27.34 -4.12
C LEU A 31 4.02 -25.97 -3.45
N GLU A 32 5.19 -25.67 -2.91
CA GLU A 32 5.46 -24.37 -2.27
C GLU A 32 5.71 -23.31 -3.33
N ASP A 33 6.39 -23.68 -4.42
CA ASP A 33 6.63 -22.82 -5.59
C ASP A 33 5.33 -22.47 -6.31
N LEU A 34 4.45 -23.47 -6.53
CA LEU A 34 3.13 -23.25 -7.12
C LEU A 34 2.29 -22.28 -6.30
N LYS A 35 2.36 -22.38 -4.99
CA LYS A 35 1.62 -21.53 -4.10
C LYS A 35 2.16 -20.09 -4.11
N ASP A 36 3.48 -19.94 -4.10
CA ASP A 36 4.11 -18.63 -4.17
C ASP A 36 3.84 -17.98 -5.54
N LEU A 37 3.85 -18.78 -6.61
CA LEU A 37 3.53 -18.34 -7.96
C LEU A 37 2.07 -17.88 -8.07
N ASN A 38 1.13 -18.65 -7.52
CA ASN A 38 -0.27 -18.26 -7.46
C ASN A 38 -0.49 -16.96 -6.67
N GLN A 39 0.24 -16.79 -5.56
CA GLN A 39 0.17 -15.55 -4.79
C GLN A 39 0.78 -14.36 -5.55
N LYS A 40 1.84 -14.57 -6.32
CA LYS A 40 2.41 -13.54 -7.20
C LYS A 40 1.42 -13.07 -8.24
N ILE A 41 0.76 -14.02 -8.94
CA ILE A 41 -0.26 -13.73 -9.94
C ILE A 41 -1.38 -12.88 -9.31
N ILE A 42 -1.91 -13.27 -8.15
CA ILE A 42 -2.96 -12.53 -7.45
C ILE A 42 -2.51 -11.10 -7.10
N VAL A 43 -1.27 -10.93 -6.66
CA VAL A 43 -0.73 -9.60 -6.32
C VAL A 43 -0.57 -8.74 -7.57
N ARG A 44 -0.11 -9.33 -8.70
CA ARG A 44 -0.01 -8.61 -9.97
C ARG A 44 -1.38 -8.23 -10.55
N GLU A 45 -2.35 -9.12 -10.46
CA GLU A 45 -3.73 -8.83 -10.90
C GLU A 45 -4.32 -7.66 -10.11
N LYS A 46 -4.07 -7.60 -8.79
CA LYS A 46 -4.43 -6.45 -7.97
C LYS A 46 -3.69 -5.17 -8.35
N TYR A 47 -2.41 -5.29 -8.66
CA TYR A 47 -1.62 -4.15 -9.10
C TYR A 47 -2.14 -3.58 -10.41
N ILE A 48 -2.43 -4.43 -11.40
CA ILE A 48 -3.08 -4.05 -12.66
C ILE A 48 -4.43 -3.37 -12.41
N SER A 49 -5.26 -3.95 -11.53
CA SER A 49 -6.53 -3.33 -11.14
C SER A 49 -6.35 -1.91 -10.58
N THR A 50 -5.30 -1.68 -9.80
CA THR A 50 -4.98 -0.36 -9.25
C THR A 50 -4.51 0.61 -10.34
N ILE A 51 -3.66 0.15 -11.28
CA ILE A 51 -3.25 0.94 -12.45
C ILE A 51 -4.47 1.36 -13.26
N ASN A 52 -5.39 0.44 -13.53
CA ASN A 52 -6.60 0.72 -14.30
C ASN A 52 -7.49 1.79 -13.66
N LEU A 53 -7.65 1.77 -12.33
CA LEU A 53 -8.36 2.82 -11.60
C LEU A 53 -7.65 4.18 -11.71
N GLU A 54 -6.33 4.18 -11.66
CA GLU A 54 -5.54 5.40 -11.79
C GLU A 54 -5.57 5.96 -13.22
N VAL A 55 -5.45 5.10 -14.23
CA VAL A 55 -5.59 5.47 -15.65
C VAL A 55 -6.99 6.04 -15.93
N GLN A 56 -8.03 5.49 -15.31
CA GLN A 56 -9.38 6.02 -15.42
C GLN A 56 -9.50 7.41 -14.79
N SER A 57 -8.92 7.61 -13.59
CA SER A 57 -8.89 8.91 -12.93
C SER A 57 -8.13 9.96 -13.76
N LEU A 58 -6.93 9.59 -14.25
CA LEU A 58 -6.14 10.46 -15.13
C LEU A 58 -6.87 10.80 -16.42
N SER A 59 -7.59 9.84 -17.00
CA SER A 59 -8.37 10.07 -18.21
C SER A 59 -9.47 11.10 -17.99
N ASN A 60 -10.15 11.06 -16.85
CA ASN A 60 -11.16 12.05 -16.49
C ASN A 60 -10.52 13.43 -16.25
N GLU A 61 -9.38 13.48 -15.58
CA GLU A 61 -8.64 14.73 -15.36
C GLU A 61 -8.17 15.34 -16.70
N ILE A 62 -7.65 14.52 -17.61
CA ILE A 62 -7.23 14.95 -18.97
C ILE A 62 -8.40 15.59 -19.72
N VAL A 63 -9.59 15.00 -19.68
CA VAL A 63 -10.79 15.56 -20.33
C VAL A 63 -11.15 16.92 -19.73
N ILE A 64 -11.04 17.08 -18.41
CA ILE A 64 -11.28 18.38 -17.76
C ILE A 64 -10.24 19.41 -18.21
N TYR A 65 -8.95 19.08 -18.17
CA TYR A 65 -7.88 19.96 -18.63
C TYR A 65 -8.04 20.36 -20.10
N GLU A 66 -8.40 19.42 -20.98
CA GLU A 66 -8.64 19.71 -22.40
C GLU A 66 -9.79 20.69 -22.59
N LYS A 67 -10.88 20.53 -21.84
CA LYS A 67 -12.02 21.47 -21.85
C LYS A 67 -11.63 22.84 -21.35
N ASP A 68 -10.91 22.92 -20.25
CA ASP A 68 -10.46 24.18 -19.66
C ASP A 68 -9.48 24.90 -20.58
N ILE A 69 -8.55 24.17 -21.21
CA ILE A 69 -7.64 24.71 -22.23
C ILE A 69 -8.43 25.28 -23.42
N GLN A 70 -9.44 24.57 -23.93
CA GLN A 70 -10.26 25.06 -25.03
C GLN A 70 -11.02 26.34 -24.65
N GLN A 71 -11.55 26.43 -23.45
CA GLN A 71 -12.25 27.64 -22.98
C GLN A 71 -11.28 28.80 -22.82
N LEU A 72 -10.12 28.55 -22.23
CA LEU A 72 -9.08 29.54 -22.00
C LEU A 72 -8.49 30.05 -23.32
N ASP A 73 -8.27 29.15 -24.27
CA ASP A 73 -7.77 29.49 -25.61
C ASP A 73 -8.74 30.44 -26.35
N LYS A 74 -10.03 30.09 -26.37
CA LYS A 74 -11.06 30.97 -26.96
C LYS A 74 -11.10 32.35 -26.30
N LYS A 75 -10.99 32.41 -24.97
CA LYS A 75 -10.95 33.67 -24.23
C LYS A 75 -9.70 34.47 -24.58
N LEU A 76 -8.55 33.79 -24.62
CA LEU A 76 -7.26 34.40 -24.93
C LEU A 76 -7.20 34.96 -26.36
N ILE A 77 -7.73 34.22 -27.35
CA ILE A 77 -7.82 34.67 -28.75
C ILE A 77 -8.63 35.96 -28.81
N ARG A 78 -9.84 35.97 -28.26
CA ARG A 78 -10.71 37.18 -28.24
C ARG A 78 -10.01 38.35 -27.57
N LEU A 79 -9.39 38.15 -26.43
CA LEU A 79 -8.71 39.19 -25.70
C LEU A 79 -7.50 39.74 -26.46
N LYS A 80 -6.75 38.88 -27.17
CA LYS A 80 -5.64 39.26 -28.06
C LYS A 80 -6.14 40.08 -29.28
N GLU A 81 -7.24 39.64 -29.91
CA GLU A 81 -7.86 40.35 -31.03
C GLU A 81 -8.34 41.72 -30.62
N ASP A 82 -9.06 41.83 -29.49
CA ASP A 82 -9.51 43.12 -28.93
C ASP A 82 -8.33 44.05 -28.60
N TYR A 83 -7.29 43.48 -27.98
CA TYR A 83 -6.08 44.26 -27.65
C TYR A 83 -5.33 44.70 -28.92
N ALA A 84 -5.17 43.83 -29.91
CA ALA A 84 -4.55 44.13 -31.20
C ALA A 84 -5.32 45.24 -31.96
N ALA A 85 -6.66 45.09 -32.03
CA ALA A 85 -7.52 46.09 -32.65
C ALA A 85 -7.40 47.47 -31.96
N MET A 86 -7.33 47.46 -30.62
CA MET A 86 -7.14 48.66 -29.83
C MET A 86 -5.75 49.26 -30.08
N ILE A 87 -4.67 48.47 -30.12
CA ILE A 87 -3.32 48.94 -30.45
C ILE A 87 -3.27 49.53 -31.86
N TYR A 88 -3.87 48.83 -32.87
CA TYR A 88 -3.93 49.30 -34.24
C TYR A 88 -4.64 50.65 -34.38
N LYS A 89 -5.83 50.81 -33.77
CA LYS A 89 -6.56 52.08 -33.73
C LYS A 89 -5.73 53.20 -33.07
N SER A 90 -5.04 52.86 -32.00
CA SER A 90 -4.17 53.80 -31.27
C SER A 90 -2.94 54.21 -32.09
N TYR A 91 -2.36 53.30 -32.85
CA TYR A 91 -1.25 53.58 -33.77
C TYR A 91 -1.69 54.45 -34.93
N LYS A 92 -2.83 54.16 -35.55
CA LYS A 92 -3.41 54.95 -36.62
C LYS A 92 -3.77 56.39 -36.20
N SER A 93 -4.17 56.57 -34.93
CA SER A 93 -4.46 57.88 -34.35
C SER A 93 -3.24 58.59 -33.72
N LYS A 94 -2.04 58.00 -33.83
CA LYS A 94 -0.80 58.45 -33.21
C LYS A 94 -0.11 59.54 -34.04
N SER A 95 -0.76 60.71 -34.23
CA SER A 95 0.02 61.95 -34.39
C SER A 95 0.13 62.61 -33.00
N GLN A 96 1.36 62.85 -32.53
CA GLN A 96 1.54 63.65 -31.30
C GLN A 96 0.79 64.97 -31.37
N GLN A 97 0.62 65.50 -32.59
CA GLN A 97 -0.23 66.62 -32.87
C GLN A 97 -1.71 66.41 -32.56
N SER A 98 -2.24 65.18 -32.73
CA SER A 98 -3.65 64.88 -32.48
C SER A 98 -4.03 64.88 -30.99
N SER A 99 -3.14 64.44 -30.08
CA SER A 99 -3.39 64.47 -28.63
C SER A 99 -3.32 65.90 -28.06
N THR A 100 -2.36 66.65 -28.52
CA THR A 100 -2.25 68.07 -28.14
C THR A 100 -3.36 68.93 -28.77
N LEU A 101 -3.69 68.71 -30.05
CA LEU A 101 -4.84 69.38 -30.72
C LEU A 101 -6.16 69.00 -30.05
N PHE A 102 -6.32 67.73 -29.62
CA PHE A 102 -7.50 67.27 -28.87
C PHE A 102 -7.66 68.05 -27.53
N LEU A 103 -6.56 68.33 -26.86
CA LEU A 103 -6.57 69.14 -25.61
C LEU A 103 -6.83 70.58 -25.88
N PHE A 104 -6.12 71.18 -26.83
CA PHE A 104 -6.24 72.62 -27.15
C PHE A 104 -7.55 72.98 -27.87
N SER A 105 -8.23 72.04 -28.51
CA SER A 105 -9.57 72.23 -29.09
C SER A 105 -10.70 72.31 -28.05
N SER A 106 -10.40 72.27 -26.75
CA SER A 106 -11.39 72.40 -25.69
C SER A 106 -11.90 73.84 -25.51
N LYS A 107 -13.19 73.98 -25.37
CA LYS A 107 -13.90 75.31 -25.24
C LYS A 107 -13.80 75.88 -23.81
N SER A 108 -13.35 75.11 -22.84
CA SER A 108 -13.20 75.48 -21.44
C SER A 108 -12.11 74.70 -20.72
N PHE A 109 -11.55 75.25 -19.65
CA PHE A 109 -10.58 74.55 -18.80
C PHE A 109 -11.14 73.27 -18.22
N TYR A 110 -12.42 73.29 -17.84
CA TYR A 110 -13.09 72.08 -17.30
C TYR A 110 -13.19 70.98 -18.35
N GLN A 111 -13.42 71.33 -19.60
CA GLN A 111 -13.44 70.34 -20.71
C GLN A 111 -12.03 69.80 -20.99
N ALA A 112 -11.00 70.60 -20.93
CA ALA A 112 -9.61 70.15 -21.06
C ALA A 112 -9.23 69.22 -19.94
N TYR A 113 -9.59 69.49 -18.70
CA TYR A 113 -9.36 68.64 -17.54
C TYR A 113 -10.03 67.29 -17.71
N LYS A 114 -11.30 67.24 -18.11
CA LYS A 114 -12.00 66.01 -18.43
C LYS A 114 -11.29 65.16 -19.50
N ARG A 115 -10.83 65.83 -20.58
CA ARG A 115 -10.11 65.10 -21.65
C ARG A 115 -8.79 64.52 -21.18
N VAL A 116 -8.01 65.23 -20.36
CA VAL A 116 -6.79 64.67 -19.72
C VAL A 116 -7.15 63.42 -18.85
N LYS A 117 -8.22 63.53 -18.06
CA LYS A 117 -8.67 62.46 -17.20
C LYS A 117 -9.09 61.22 -18.02
N TYR A 118 -9.80 61.40 -19.12
CA TYR A 118 -10.15 60.33 -20.05
C TYR A 118 -8.92 59.69 -20.72
N MET A 119 -7.93 60.51 -21.12
CA MET A 119 -6.68 59.97 -21.69
C MET A 119 -5.91 59.14 -20.68
N LYS A 120 -5.80 59.57 -19.42
CA LYS A 120 -5.17 58.79 -18.33
C LYS A 120 -5.93 57.50 -18.06
N GLN A 121 -7.26 57.55 -18.01
CA GLN A 121 -8.11 56.40 -17.79
C GLN A 121 -7.96 55.39 -18.94
N TYR A 122 -7.94 55.87 -20.18
CA TYR A 122 -7.73 55.02 -21.36
C TYR A 122 -6.34 54.39 -21.35
N ALA A 123 -5.28 55.12 -21.02
CA ALA A 123 -3.92 54.56 -20.88
C ALA A 123 -3.83 53.49 -19.79
N SER A 124 -4.48 53.71 -18.63
CA SER A 124 -4.56 52.75 -17.54
C SER A 124 -5.33 51.50 -17.95
N PHE A 125 -6.45 51.66 -18.68
CA PHE A 125 -7.22 50.51 -19.20
C PHE A 125 -6.40 49.68 -20.19
N ARG A 126 -5.67 50.32 -21.09
CA ARG A 126 -4.76 49.61 -22.02
C ARG A 126 -3.69 48.82 -21.33
N LYS A 127 -3.07 49.40 -20.28
CA LYS A 127 -2.06 48.73 -19.47
C LYS A 127 -2.65 47.48 -18.80
N LYS A 128 -3.83 47.62 -18.19
CA LYS A 128 -4.54 46.48 -17.55
C LYS A 128 -4.89 45.38 -18.55
N GLN A 129 -5.36 45.72 -19.75
CA GLN A 129 -5.62 44.70 -20.76
C GLN A 129 -4.36 43.95 -21.21
N GLY A 130 -3.23 44.65 -21.38
CA GLY A 130 -1.96 44.03 -21.69
C GLY A 130 -1.49 43.09 -20.58
N GLU A 131 -1.63 43.50 -19.32
CA GLU A 131 -1.34 42.68 -18.15
C GLU A 131 -2.24 41.43 -18.09
N GLU A 132 -3.55 41.59 -18.39
CA GLU A 132 -4.50 40.47 -18.43
C GLU A 132 -4.13 39.48 -19.54
N VAL A 133 -3.79 39.94 -20.75
CA VAL A 133 -3.30 39.07 -21.83
C VAL A 133 -2.07 38.27 -21.40
N TYR A 134 -1.12 38.94 -20.73
CA TYR A 134 0.12 38.31 -20.28
C TYR A 134 -0.15 37.23 -19.22
N LEU A 135 -0.94 37.56 -18.21
CA LEU A 135 -1.30 36.59 -17.13
C LEU A 135 -2.05 35.37 -17.70
N LEU A 136 -3.08 35.64 -18.51
CA LEU A 136 -3.89 34.59 -19.11
C LEU A 136 -3.07 33.70 -20.06
N SER A 137 -2.09 34.27 -20.79
CA SER A 137 -1.17 33.51 -21.63
C SER A 137 -0.24 32.62 -20.81
N ASN A 138 0.24 33.09 -19.66
CA ASN A 138 1.06 32.29 -18.76
C ASN A 138 0.24 31.12 -18.14
N ASP A 139 -1.00 31.40 -17.75
CA ASP A 139 -1.89 30.36 -17.20
C ASP A 139 -2.23 29.30 -18.25
N PHE A 140 -2.45 29.72 -19.49
CA PHE A 140 -2.64 28.81 -20.61
C PHE A 140 -1.43 27.88 -20.84
N LEU A 141 -0.22 28.42 -20.79
CA LEU A 141 1.00 27.64 -20.95
C LEU A 141 1.16 26.64 -19.80
N LYS A 142 0.97 27.06 -18.54
CA LYS A 142 1.04 26.19 -17.36
C LYS A 142 0.02 25.04 -17.44
N LEU A 143 -1.21 25.36 -17.86
CA LEU A 143 -2.26 24.37 -18.01
C LEU A 143 -1.93 23.35 -19.11
N LYS A 144 -1.34 23.83 -20.21
CA LYS A 144 -0.88 22.99 -21.33
C LYS A 144 0.27 22.05 -20.90
N ASP A 145 1.22 22.57 -20.13
CA ASP A 145 2.33 21.79 -19.59
C ASP A 145 1.79 20.71 -18.61
N SER A 146 0.83 21.09 -17.77
CA SER A 146 0.17 20.14 -16.86
C SER A 146 -0.56 19.03 -17.62
N LEU A 147 -1.27 19.37 -18.71
CA LEU A 147 -1.92 18.37 -19.55
C LEU A 147 -0.92 17.42 -20.20
N LEU A 148 0.18 17.95 -20.73
CA LEU A 148 1.24 17.12 -21.32
C LEU A 148 1.83 16.15 -20.29
N PHE A 149 2.11 16.63 -19.10
CA PHE A 149 2.60 15.81 -17.99
C PHE A 149 1.61 14.70 -17.62
N GLN A 150 0.30 15.00 -17.52
CA GLN A 150 -0.72 13.99 -17.23
C GLN A 150 -0.82 12.93 -18.33
N LYS A 151 -0.72 13.33 -19.60
CA LYS A 151 -0.69 12.39 -20.74
C LYS A 151 0.52 11.47 -20.68
N GLN A 152 1.71 12.00 -20.44
CA GLN A 152 2.93 11.21 -20.29
C GLN A 152 2.84 10.23 -19.12
N LEU A 153 2.27 10.66 -17.99
CA LEU A 153 2.06 9.79 -16.84
C LEU A 153 1.09 8.66 -17.17
N LYS A 154 0.00 8.95 -17.87
CA LYS A 154 -0.96 7.94 -18.34
C LYS A 154 -0.30 6.92 -19.26
N ASP A 155 0.48 7.37 -20.24
CA ASP A 155 1.18 6.50 -21.18
C ASP A 155 2.20 5.60 -20.46
N SER A 156 2.90 6.14 -19.47
CA SER A 156 3.81 5.36 -18.63
C SER A 156 3.08 4.27 -17.84
N LEU A 157 1.90 4.58 -17.28
CA LEU A 157 1.09 3.60 -16.56
C LEU A 157 0.55 2.51 -17.46
N LEU A 158 0.10 2.85 -18.67
CA LEU A 158 -0.36 1.87 -19.66
C LEU A 158 0.78 0.94 -20.11
N SER A 159 1.99 1.48 -20.29
CA SER A 159 3.17 0.66 -20.60
C SER A 159 3.53 -0.28 -19.44
N ASP A 160 3.43 0.18 -18.19
CA ASP A 160 3.67 -0.69 -17.02
C ASP A 160 2.58 -1.76 -16.88
N GLU A 161 1.31 -1.43 -17.16
CA GLU A 161 0.21 -2.40 -17.21
C GLU A 161 0.49 -3.52 -18.19
N GLU A 162 0.88 -3.18 -19.43
CA GLU A 162 1.20 -4.16 -20.48
C GLU A 162 2.37 -5.05 -20.06
N ALA A 163 3.44 -4.46 -19.51
CA ALA A 163 4.58 -5.21 -18.99
C ALA A 163 4.19 -6.19 -17.86
N GLN A 164 3.24 -5.80 -17.00
CA GLN A 164 2.72 -6.69 -15.94
C GLN A 164 1.85 -7.82 -16.51
N LYS A 165 1.05 -7.54 -17.54
CA LYS A 165 0.23 -8.57 -18.25
C LYS A 165 1.12 -9.65 -18.87
N ILE A 166 2.18 -9.24 -19.56
CA ILE A 166 3.15 -10.18 -20.14
C ILE A 166 3.74 -11.09 -19.06
N LYS A 167 4.18 -10.50 -17.93
CA LYS A 167 4.73 -11.26 -16.80
C LYS A 167 3.72 -12.22 -16.17
N ILE A 168 2.44 -11.85 -16.11
CA ILE A 168 1.38 -12.76 -15.63
C ILE A 168 1.24 -13.95 -16.55
N GLU A 169 1.29 -13.72 -17.86
CA GLU A 169 1.16 -14.80 -18.83
C GLU A 169 2.33 -15.79 -18.74
N GLU A 170 3.57 -15.29 -18.61
CA GLU A 170 4.75 -16.12 -18.37
C GLU A 170 4.59 -16.92 -17.06
N GLU A 171 4.18 -16.26 -15.97
CA GLU A 171 3.96 -16.90 -14.68
C GLU A 171 2.83 -17.96 -14.74
N LYS A 172 1.80 -17.75 -15.55
CA LYS A 172 0.73 -18.74 -15.78
C LYS A 172 1.23 -19.96 -16.55
N ILE A 173 2.08 -19.75 -17.54
CA ILE A 173 2.72 -20.87 -18.29
C ILE A 173 3.58 -21.69 -17.32
N ASP A 174 4.39 -21.07 -16.50
CA ASP A 174 5.22 -21.75 -15.51
C ASP A 174 4.36 -22.46 -14.45
N GLN A 175 3.25 -21.86 -14.04
CA GLN A 175 2.27 -22.48 -13.16
C GLN A 175 1.70 -23.76 -13.78
N GLN A 176 1.35 -23.74 -15.07
CA GLN A 176 0.80 -24.89 -15.80
C GLN A 176 1.81 -26.04 -15.89
N LYS A 177 3.08 -25.72 -16.20
CA LYS A 177 4.18 -26.71 -16.19
C LYS A 177 4.33 -27.36 -14.82
N LEU A 178 4.38 -26.54 -13.77
CA LEU A 178 4.52 -27.00 -12.41
C LEU A 178 3.33 -27.86 -11.95
N ILE A 179 2.11 -27.51 -12.35
CA ILE A 179 0.90 -28.33 -12.12
C ILE A 179 1.03 -29.69 -12.80
N SER A 180 1.48 -29.74 -14.04
CA SER A 180 1.64 -31.00 -14.79
C SER A 180 2.69 -31.93 -14.15
N GLU A 181 3.81 -31.37 -13.68
CA GLU A 181 4.82 -32.11 -12.92
C GLU A 181 4.29 -32.67 -11.59
N ILE A 182 3.48 -31.86 -10.87
CA ILE A 182 2.86 -32.27 -9.61
C ILE A 182 1.86 -33.41 -9.84
N ILE A 183 1.04 -33.35 -10.88
CA ILE A 183 0.07 -34.39 -11.24
C ILE A 183 0.79 -35.68 -11.52
N ASN A 184 1.90 -35.66 -12.26
CA ASN A 184 2.71 -36.83 -12.58
C ASN A 184 3.34 -37.47 -11.33
N GLN A 185 3.53 -36.69 -10.26
CA GLN A 185 4.08 -37.19 -8.99
C GLN A 185 3.05 -37.17 -7.84
N GLU A 186 1.76 -37.22 -8.15
CA GLU A 186 0.64 -37.00 -7.24
C GLU A 186 0.71 -37.86 -5.94
N LYS A 187 1.06 -39.12 -6.04
CA LYS A 187 1.14 -40.03 -4.85
C LYS A 187 2.21 -39.57 -3.85
N LYS A 188 3.34 -39.08 -4.33
CA LYS A 188 4.45 -38.60 -3.49
C LYS A 188 4.06 -37.29 -2.79
N TYR A 189 3.54 -36.35 -3.55
CA TYR A 189 3.15 -35.03 -3.01
C TYR A 189 1.94 -35.12 -2.05
N LYS A 190 0.97 -36.00 -2.31
CA LYS A 190 -0.13 -36.22 -1.36
C LYS A 190 0.37 -36.74 -0.01
N ARG A 191 1.39 -37.62 0.00
CA ARG A 191 1.99 -38.09 1.26
C ARG A 191 2.71 -36.97 2.01
N GLU A 192 3.49 -36.13 1.30
CA GLU A 192 4.20 -35.01 1.90
C GLU A 192 3.23 -33.96 2.44
N LEU A 193 2.18 -33.65 1.68
CA LEU A 193 1.14 -32.73 2.11
C LEU A 193 0.48 -33.18 3.42
N ARG A 194 0.04 -34.46 3.48
CA ARG A 194 -0.56 -35.02 4.69
C ARG A 194 0.39 -34.99 5.89
N LYS A 195 1.68 -35.25 5.69
CA LYS A 195 2.68 -35.11 6.76
C LYS A 195 2.78 -33.65 7.27
N LYS A 196 2.89 -32.68 6.36
CA LYS A 196 2.96 -31.26 6.72
C LYS A 196 1.70 -30.74 7.41
N GLU A 197 0.53 -31.21 6.99
CA GLU A 197 -0.75 -30.88 7.65
C GLU A 197 -0.82 -31.46 9.06
N GLN A 198 -0.40 -32.71 9.26
CA GLN A 198 -0.33 -33.35 10.58
C GLN A 198 0.65 -32.62 11.51
N GLU A 199 1.82 -32.21 10.99
CA GLU A 199 2.78 -31.44 11.76
C GLU A 199 2.22 -30.07 12.18
N GLN A 200 1.56 -29.36 11.27
CA GLN A 200 0.89 -28.08 11.60
C GLN A 200 -0.21 -28.28 12.64
N LYS A 201 -0.99 -29.35 12.54
CA LYS A 201 -2.02 -29.69 13.54
C LYS A 201 -1.41 -29.95 14.91
N LYS A 202 -0.36 -30.76 15.00
CA LYS A 202 0.37 -31.02 16.24
C LYS A 202 0.94 -29.75 16.87
N ILE A 203 1.50 -28.84 16.06
CA ILE A 203 2.00 -27.55 16.53
C ILE A 203 0.85 -26.71 17.09
N SER A 204 -0.27 -26.61 16.39
CA SER A 204 -1.45 -25.87 16.84
C SER A 204 -2.00 -26.43 18.16
N GLU A 205 -2.15 -27.75 18.27
CA GLU A 205 -2.62 -28.43 19.49
C GLU A 205 -1.68 -28.16 20.68
N ARG A 206 -0.36 -28.21 20.45
CA ARG A 206 0.62 -27.92 21.50
C ARG A 206 0.56 -26.45 21.94
N ILE A 207 0.38 -25.53 21.02
CA ILE A 207 0.18 -24.09 21.33
C ILE A 207 -1.11 -23.92 22.14
N ASP A 208 -2.20 -24.55 21.74
CA ASP A 208 -3.48 -24.46 22.45
C ASP A 208 -3.38 -25.04 23.88
N LYS A 209 -2.59 -26.11 24.07
CA LYS A 209 -2.28 -26.65 25.39
C LYS A 209 -1.51 -25.64 26.25
N ILE A 210 -0.45 -25.03 25.70
CA ILE A 210 0.32 -23.99 26.43
C ILE A 210 -0.57 -22.83 26.85
N ILE A 211 -1.45 -22.36 25.96
CA ILE A 211 -2.39 -21.29 26.27
C ILE A 211 -3.34 -21.69 27.40
N LYS A 212 -3.89 -22.91 27.35
CA LYS A 212 -4.77 -23.46 28.40
C LYS A 212 -4.05 -23.57 29.74
N ASP A 213 -2.83 -24.11 29.73
CA ASP A 213 -2.01 -24.25 30.93
C ASP A 213 -1.63 -22.90 31.54
N ALA A 214 -1.31 -21.90 30.69
CA ALA A 214 -1.04 -20.54 31.11
C ALA A 214 -2.28 -19.84 31.70
N ILE A 215 -3.45 -20.04 31.11
CA ILE A 215 -4.74 -19.58 31.65
C ILE A 215 -4.98 -20.23 33.03
N ALA A 216 -4.80 -21.57 33.14
CA ALA A 216 -5.01 -22.28 34.39
C ALA A 216 -4.05 -21.80 35.52
N LYS A 217 -2.75 -21.65 35.20
CA LYS A 217 -1.75 -21.12 36.15
C LYS A 217 -2.09 -19.68 36.56
N SER A 218 -2.41 -18.79 35.62
CA SER A 218 -2.77 -17.38 35.95
C SER A 218 -4.03 -17.29 36.80
N ASN A 219 -4.99 -18.16 36.59
CA ASN A 219 -6.26 -18.17 37.32
C ASN A 219 -6.15 -18.89 38.70
N ALA A 220 -5.28 -19.90 38.83
CA ALA A 220 -5.01 -20.59 40.11
C ALA A 220 -4.41 -19.62 41.11
N ILE A 221 -3.48 -18.75 40.71
CA ILE A 221 -2.88 -17.71 41.58
C ILE A 221 -3.95 -16.73 42.08
N LYS A 222 -5.08 -16.57 41.36
CA LYS A 222 -6.18 -15.67 41.71
C LYS A 222 -7.42 -16.36 42.28
N GLY A 223 -7.30 -17.63 42.68
CA GLY A 223 -8.35 -18.37 43.41
C GLY A 223 -9.54 -18.86 42.59
N ALA A 224 -9.55 -18.70 41.25
CA ALA A 224 -10.68 -19.07 40.41
C ALA A 224 -10.35 -20.25 39.50
N LYS A 225 -10.76 -21.47 39.88
CA LYS A 225 -10.43 -22.72 39.20
C LYS A 225 -11.22 -23.02 37.88
N LYS A 226 -12.23 -22.23 37.51
CA LYS A 226 -13.17 -22.60 36.38
C LYS A 226 -13.37 -21.53 35.30
N SER A 227 -12.50 -20.55 35.13
CA SER A 227 -12.65 -19.55 34.06
C SER A 227 -12.09 -20.04 32.71
N LYS A 228 -12.87 -19.89 31.62
CA LYS A 228 -12.45 -20.23 30.24
C LYS A 228 -11.44 -19.23 29.62
N GLY A 229 -11.08 -18.16 30.33
CA GLY A 229 -10.17 -17.12 29.85
C GLY A 229 -9.28 -16.59 30.97
N PHE A 230 -8.32 -15.73 30.64
CA PHE A 230 -7.46 -15.06 31.63
C PHE A 230 -8.26 -14.15 32.54
N LEU A 231 -8.10 -14.29 33.84
CA LEU A 231 -8.52 -13.32 34.85
C LEU A 231 -7.51 -12.15 34.82
N LEU A 232 -7.94 -11.01 34.29
CA LEU A 232 -7.05 -9.87 34.09
C LEU A 232 -6.87 -9.07 35.36
N THR A 233 -5.62 -8.61 35.63
CA THR A 233 -5.37 -7.51 36.56
C THR A 233 -5.86 -6.19 35.92
N PRO A 234 -6.02 -5.12 36.72
CA PRO A 234 -6.37 -3.81 36.17
C PRO A 234 -5.42 -3.37 35.03
N GLU A 235 -4.12 -3.59 35.18
CA GLU A 235 -3.09 -3.27 34.17
C GLU A 235 -3.23 -4.13 32.90
N ALA A 236 -3.45 -5.44 33.07
CA ALA A 236 -3.65 -6.36 31.97
C ALA A 236 -4.97 -6.06 31.22
N LYS A 237 -6.01 -5.61 31.94
CA LYS A 237 -7.27 -5.13 31.35
C LYS A 237 -7.06 -3.86 30.53
N ALA A 238 -6.33 -2.89 31.08
CA ALA A 238 -5.97 -1.66 30.36
C ALA A 238 -5.14 -1.96 29.11
N LEU A 239 -4.20 -2.91 29.18
CA LEU A 239 -3.40 -3.36 28.05
C LEU A 239 -4.27 -4.01 26.97
N ALA A 240 -5.23 -4.87 27.34
CA ALA A 240 -6.17 -5.50 26.43
C ALA A 240 -7.06 -4.48 25.70
N VAL A 241 -7.56 -3.48 26.41
CA VAL A 241 -8.35 -2.39 25.82
C VAL A 241 -7.53 -1.60 24.79
N ARG A 242 -6.29 -1.23 25.14
CA ARG A 242 -5.40 -0.53 24.20
C ARG A 242 -5.07 -1.39 22.99
N PHE A 243 -4.87 -2.69 23.18
CA PHE A 243 -4.64 -3.62 22.06
C PHE A 243 -5.85 -3.62 21.10
N GLU A 244 -7.06 -3.70 21.65
CA GLU A 244 -8.31 -3.73 20.88
C GLU A 244 -8.56 -2.40 20.12
N GLN A 245 -8.26 -1.26 20.74
CA GLN A 245 -8.35 0.07 20.13
C GLN A 245 -7.38 0.25 18.94
N ASN A 246 -6.31 -0.51 18.89
CA ASN A 246 -5.33 -0.51 17.81
C ASN A 246 -5.64 -1.54 16.70
N LYS A 247 -6.83 -2.13 16.70
CA LYS A 247 -7.27 -3.04 15.63
C LYS A 247 -7.21 -2.35 14.27
N GLY A 248 -6.52 -2.97 13.31
CA GLY A 248 -6.27 -2.43 11.96
C GLY A 248 -5.12 -1.41 11.88
N LYS A 249 -4.48 -1.10 13.03
CA LYS A 249 -3.37 -0.13 13.13
C LYS A 249 -2.08 -0.77 13.67
N LEU A 250 -2.11 -2.04 14.06
CA LEU A 250 -0.93 -2.72 14.58
C LEU A 250 0.15 -2.84 13.49
N PRO A 251 1.42 -2.67 13.83
CA PRO A 251 2.51 -2.85 12.89
C PRO A 251 2.58 -4.29 12.38
N TRP A 252 3.25 -4.48 11.27
CA TRP A 252 3.54 -5.82 10.79
C TRP A 252 4.50 -6.55 11.71
N PRO A 253 4.37 -7.88 11.85
CA PRO A 253 5.27 -8.68 12.67
C PRO A 253 6.64 -8.92 12.03
N VAL A 254 6.94 -8.23 10.94
CA VAL A 254 8.21 -8.20 10.19
C VAL A 254 8.38 -6.83 9.53
N GLU A 255 9.60 -6.38 9.34
CA GLU A 255 9.92 -5.10 8.69
C GLU A 255 9.32 -5.01 7.27
N SER A 256 9.40 -6.10 6.49
CA SER A 256 8.84 -6.18 5.15
C SER A 256 8.43 -7.62 4.83
N GLY A 257 7.31 -7.80 4.14
CA GLY A 257 6.85 -9.15 3.81
C GLY A 257 5.62 -9.20 2.93
N LEU A 258 5.32 -10.38 2.38
CA LEU A 258 4.14 -10.69 1.60
C LEU A 258 3.36 -11.82 2.26
N ILE A 259 2.03 -11.66 2.39
CA ILE A 259 1.17 -12.72 2.92
C ILE A 259 0.99 -13.78 1.83
N THR A 260 1.61 -14.94 2.03
CA THR A 260 1.55 -16.10 1.12
C THR A 260 0.45 -17.08 1.50
N ARG A 261 -0.07 -17.02 2.75
CA ARG A 261 -1.24 -17.79 3.18
C ARG A 261 -2.10 -16.95 4.12
N ARG A 262 -3.40 -16.89 3.83
CA ARG A 262 -4.37 -16.17 4.66
C ARG A 262 -4.90 -17.05 5.79
N PHE A 263 -5.57 -16.42 6.74
CA PHE A 263 -6.29 -17.10 7.82
C PHE A 263 -7.57 -17.78 7.28
N GLY A 264 -7.93 -18.93 7.88
CA GLY A 264 -9.18 -19.63 7.63
C GLY A 264 -9.10 -20.66 6.50
N LYS A 265 -10.28 -21.08 6.04
CA LYS A 265 -10.45 -22.08 4.99
C LYS A 265 -10.24 -21.43 3.62
N GLN A 266 -9.34 -21.99 2.83
CA GLN A 266 -9.04 -21.53 1.47
C GLN A 266 -8.83 -22.71 0.54
N PRO A 267 -9.16 -22.58 -0.76
CA PRO A 267 -8.99 -23.68 -1.71
C PRO A 267 -7.53 -24.11 -1.80
N HIS A 268 -7.32 -25.39 -2.03
CA HIS A 268 -5.98 -25.93 -2.25
C HIS A 268 -5.50 -25.50 -3.65
N PRO A 269 -4.28 -24.93 -3.80
CA PRO A 269 -3.82 -24.37 -5.07
C PRO A 269 -3.68 -25.40 -6.20
N VAL A 270 -3.54 -26.70 -5.88
CA VAL A 270 -3.29 -27.79 -6.85
C VAL A 270 -4.46 -28.74 -6.95
N TYR A 271 -5.10 -29.07 -5.83
CA TYR A 271 -6.16 -30.07 -5.80
C TYR A 271 -7.52 -29.40 -5.74
N SER A 272 -8.19 -29.31 -6.87
CA SER A 272 -9.57 -28.80 -6.93
C SER A 272 -10.48 -29.59 -5.98
N GLY A 273 -11.36 -28.90 -5.25
CA GLY A 273 -12.25 -29.49 -4.26
C GLY A 273 -11.65 -29.72 -2.88
N ASN A 274 -10.33 -29.60 -2.71
CA ASN A 274 -9.68 -29.64 -1.40
C ASN A 274 -9.50 -28.25 -0.80
N TYR A 275 -9.50 -28.17 0.53
CA TYR A 275 -9.35 -26.91 1.27
C TYR A 275 -8.23 -27.03 2.29
N ILE A 276 -7.48 -25.95 2.43
CA ILE A 276 -6.49 -25.80 3.50
C ILE A 276 -7.11 -24.89 4.56
N ASN A 277 -7.04 -25.29 5.82
CA ASN A 277 -7.46 -24.46 6.94
C ASN A 277 -6.21 -23.93 7.67
N SER A 278 -6.06 -22.61 7.72
CA SER A 278 -4.93 -21.93 8.37
C SER A 278 -5.36 -21.24 9.64
N THR A 279 -4.66 -21.50 10.75
CA THR A 279 -4.91 -20.86 12.05
C THR A 279 -4.30 -19.47 12.18
N GLY A 280 -3.55 -19.02 11.18
CA GLY A 280 -2.91 -17.71 11.13
C GLY A 280 -2.56 -17.31 9.70
N ILE A 281 -1.68 -16.34 9.55
CA ILE A 281 -1.14 -15.90 8.27
C ILE A 281 0.31 -16.35 8.10
N HIS A 282 0.71 -16.66 6.88
CA HIS A 282 2.11 -16.91 6.56
C HIS A 282 2.65 -15.69 5.80
N ILE A 283 3.77 -15.17 6.25
CA ILE A 283 4.41 -13.98 5.70
C ILE A 283 5.77 -14.40 5.16
N ALA A 284 5.94 -14.32 3.85
CA ALA A 284 7.25 -14.44 3.21
C ALA A 284 8.03 -13.15 3.41
N THR A 285 9.31 -13.27 3.75
CA THR A 285 10.20 -12.14 4.01
C THR A 285 11.61 -12.42 3.51
N LYS A 286 12.53 -11.48 3.64
CA LYS A 286 13.93 -11.64 3.24
C LYS A 286 14.67 -12.61 4.15
N LYS A 287 15.72 -13.24 3.61
CA LYS A 287 16.66 -14.02 4.41
C LYS A 287 17.31 -13.14 5.47
N GLY A 288 17.34 -13.64 6.70
CA GLY A 288 17.91 -12.92 7.83
C GLY A 288 16.99 -11.92 8.51
N SER A 289 15.74 -11.75 8.07
CA SER A 289 14.75 -10.90 8.73
C SER A 289 14.42 -11.39 10.14
N ASN A 290 14.12 -10.43 11.01
CA ASN A 290 13.64 -10.70 12.38
C ASN A 290 12.11 -10.67 12.42
N ALA A 291 11.55 -11.42 13.38
CA ALA A 291 10.19 -11.24 13.82
C ALA A 291 10.14 -10.12 14.88
N GLU A 292 9.13 -9.26 14.79
CA GLU A 292 8.99 -8.08 15.64
C GLU A 292 7.66 -8.11 16.41
N ALA A 293 7.67 -7.66 17.66
CA ALA A 293 6.48 -7.58 18.49
C ALA A 293 5.48 -6.56 17.91
N ILE A 294 4.25 -6.99 17.62
CA ILE A 294 3.21 -6.11 17.08
C ILE A 294 2.65 -5.11 18.10
N PHE A 295 2.84 -5.38 19.38
CA PHE A 295 2.37 -4.54 20.49
C PHE A 295 3.12 -4.85 21.76
N ASN A 296 3.05 -3.92 22.74
CA ASN A 296 3.62 -4.13 24.08
C ASN A 296 2.98 -5.35 24.73
N GLY A 297 3.77 -6.14 25.43
CA GLY A 297 3.28 -7.36 26.08
C GLY A 297 4.32 -8.01 26.96
N GLU A 298 4.02 -9.25 27.36
CA GLU A 298 4.88 -10.12 28.15
C GLU A 298 5.04 -11.46 27.43
N VAL A 299 6.26 -11.97 27.35
CA VAL A 299 6.53 -13.28 26.76
C VAL A 299 5.88 -14.34 27.64
N LEU A 300 4.86 -15.00 27.11
CA LEU A 300 4.09 -16.02 27.80
C LEU A 300 4.84 -17.34 27.84
N ALA A 301 5.45 -17.73 26.73
CA ALA A 301 6.23 -18.95 26.59
C ALA A 301 7.08 -18.92 25.31
N ILE A 302 8.23 -19.59 25.37
CA ILE A 302 9.06 -19.93 24.24
C ILE A 302 9.00 -21.43 24.05
N GLN A 303 8.67 -21.88 22.82
CA GLN A 303 8.55 -23.30 22.51
C GLN A 303 9.53 -23.69 21.42
N THR A 304 10.27 -24.79 21.66
CA THR A 304 11.06 -25.46 20.62
C THR A 304 10.20 -26.52 19.92
N GLN A 305 10.16 -26.44 18.61
CA GLN A 305 9.45 -27.38 17.73
C GLN A 305 10.41 -28.43 17.17
N SER A 306 9.85 -29.39 16.41
CA SER A 306 10.64 -30.32 15.61
C SER A 306 11.61 -29.55 14.70
N GLU A 307 12.77 -30.12 14.43
CA GLU A 307 13.84 -29.51 13.60
C GLU A 307 14.49 -28.26 14.22
N GLY A 308 14.37 -28.04 15.54
CA GLY A 308 15.01 -26.93 16.25
C GLY A 308 14.38 -25.56 16.02
N LYS A 309 13.28 -25.48 15.28
CA LYS A 309 12.53 -24.25 15.09
C LYS A 309 11.87 -23.80 16.39
N LYS A 310 11.80 -22.49 16.62
CA LYS A 310 11.25 -21.91 17.83
C LYS A 310 9.98 -21.12 17.57
N SER A 311 9.16 -21.00 18.60
CA SER A 311 7.96 -20.15 18.62
C SER A 311 7.99 -19.27 19.87
N VAL A 312 7.61 -18.00 19.70
CA VAL A 312 7.43 -17.05 20.81
C VAL A 312 5.95 -16.72 20.90
N LEU A 313 5.41 -16.80 22.11
CA LEU A 313 4.05 -16.41 22.44
C LEU A 313 4.11 -15.17 23.32
N ILE A 314 3.45 -14.09 22.92
CA ILE A 314 3.39 -12.84 23.67
C ILE A 314 1.96 -12.58 24.09
N ARG A 315 1.79 -12.26 25.37
CA ARG A 315 0.51 -11.93 25.98
C ARG A 315 0.29 -10.41 26.02
N HIS A 316 -0.87 -9.97 25.55
CA HIS A 316 -1.34 -8.57 25.58
C HIS A 316 -2.68 -8.51 26.31
N GLY A 317 -2.66 -8.73 27.63
CA GLY A 317 -3.87 -8.92 28.43
C GLY A 317 -4.52 -10.28 28.19
N ASN A 318 -5.67 -10.32 27.50
CA ASN A 318 -6.34 -11.55 27.05
C ASN A 318 -6.11 -11.86 25.57
N TYR A 319 -5.30 -11.06 24.87
CA TYR A 319 -4.85 -11.33 23.51
C TYR A 319 -3.46 -12.00 23.54
N ILE A 320 -3.21 -12.86 22.58
CA ILE A 320 -1.93 -13.56 22.43
C ILE A 320 -1.51 -13.50 20.97
N SER A 321 -0.35 -12.94 20.71
CA SER A 321 0.34 -13.01 19.41
C SER A 321 1.38 -14.12 19.45
N ILE A 322 1.47 -14.90 18.37
CA ILE A 322 2.30 -16.08 18.27
C ILE A 322 3.14 -15.99 17.02
N TYR A 323 4.44 -16.09 17.19
CA TYR A 323 5.46 -15.97 16.16
C TYR A 323 6.13 -17.31 15.99
N ASN A 324 5.73 -18.07 14.97
CA ASN A 324 6.26 -19.40 14.70
C ASN A 324 7.29 -19.38 13.57
N ASN A 325 8.12 -20.43 13.53
CA ASN A 325 9.17 -20.62 12.53
C ASN A 325 10.35 -19.68 12.72
N LEU A 326 10.84 -19.54 13.96
CA LEU A 326 12.04 -18.78 14.29
C LEU A 326 13.25 -19.72 14.34
N GLU A 327 14.41 -19.26 13.86
CA GLU A 327 15.70 -19.93 13.95
C GLU A 327 16.34 -19.72 15.32
N SER A 328 16.28 -18.47 15.81
CA SER A 328 16.76 -18.07 17.13
C SER A 328 15.76 -17.14 17.78
N VAL A 329 15.83 -17.02 19.11
CA VAL A 329 14.99 -16.16 19.94
C VAL A 329 15.89 -15.22 20.76
N TYR A 330 15.52 -13.96 20.89
CA TYR A 330 16.27 -12.90 21.57
C TYR A 330 15.66 -12.51 22.91
N VAL A 331 14.52 -13.09 23.24
CA VAL A 331 13.76 -12.81 24.47
C VAL A 331 13.66 -14.05 25.34
N SER A 332 13.30 -13.85 26.61
CA SER A 332 13.13 -14.91 27.61
C SER A 332 11.68 -14.99 28.12
N ASP A 333 11.31 -16.15 28.70
CA ASP A 333 9.98 -16.32 29.29
C ASP A 333 9.75 -15.28 30.40
N GLY A 334 8.58 -14.64 30.43
CA GLY A 334 8.22 -13.59 31.37
C GLY A 334 8.78 -12.20 31.04
N GLU A 335 9.60 -12.05 30.02
CA GLU A 335 10.17 -10.75 29.61
C GLU A 335 9.09 -9.82 29.06
N LYS A 336 9.14 -8.55 29.46
CA LYS A 336 8.29 -7.49 28.91
C LYS A 336 8.88 -6.97 27.62
N VAL A 337 8.10 -6.99 26.55
CA VAL A 337 8.50 -6.54 25.22
C VAL A 337 7.72 -5.28 24.81
N LYS A 338 8.37 -4.44 24.00
CA LYS A 338 7.79 -3.22 23.43
C LYS A 338 7.39 -3.46 21.96
N THR A 339 6.46 -2.66 21.48
CA THR A 339 6.08 -2.65 20.05
C THR A 339 7.32 -2.40 19.17
N GLY A 340 7.49 -3.21 18.12
CA GLY A 340 8.64 -3.14 17.20
C GLY A 340 9.92 -3.83 17.73
N GLN A 341 9.91 -4.36 18.98
CA GLN A 341 11.08 -5.06 19.51
C GLN A 341 11.36 -6.35 18.75
N PRO A 342 12.61 -6.60 18.29
CA PRO A 342 12.99 -7.86 17.67
C PRO A 342 12.85 -9.03 18.66
N LEU A 343 12.15 -10.08 18.24
CA LEU A 343 11.87 -11.27 19.06
C LEU A 343 12.79 -12.43 18.74
N GLY A 344 13.27 -12.48 17.51
CA GLY A 344 14.10 -13.56 17.03
C GLY A 344 14.26 -13.56 15.53
N LYS A 345 15.24 -14.29 15.04
CA LYS A 345 15.52 -14.46 13.62
C LYS A 345 14.57 -15.47 13.02
N ILE A 346 13.98 -15.16 11.89
CA ILE A 346 13.06 -16.05 11.18
C ILE A 346 13.87 -17.15 10.48
N PHE A 347 13.39 -18.38 10.61
CA PHE A 347 14.02 -19.56 10.00
C PHE A 347 13.98 -19.44 8.47
N THR A 348 15.14 -19.65 7.86
CA THR A 348 15.27 -19.79 6.41
C THR A 348 15.43 -21.28 6.08
N ASP A 349 14.53 -21.82 5.29
CA ASP A 349 14.62 -23.19 4.83
C ASP A 349 15.90 -23.37 4.00
N ARG A 350 16.74 -24.33 4.39
CA ARG A 350 18.04 -24.58 3.76
C ARG A 350 17.93 -25.16 2.36
N ILE A 351 16.82 -25.83 2.07
CA ILE A 351 16.57 -26.51 0.79
C ILE A 351 15.95 -25.54 -0.20
N THR A 352 14.94 -24.79 0.24
CA THR A 352 14.17 -23.87 -0.63
C THR A 352 14.71 -22.44 -0.62
N GLY A 353 15.57 -22.10 0.30
CA GLY A 353 16.07 -20.72 0.49
C GLY A 353 15.01 -19.74 1.01
N LYS A 354 13.77 -20.22 1.29
CA LYS A 354 12.64 -19.36 1.65
C LYS A 354 12.61 -19.04 3.13
N THR A 355 12.43 -17.77 3.43
CA THR A 355 12.25 -17.25 4.79
C THR A 355 10.78 -16.91 5.00
N LYS A 356 10.12 -17.51 5.99
CA LYS A 356 8.67 -17.38 6.21
C LYS A 356 8.34 -17.33 7.69
N LEU A 357 7.63 -16.27 8.11
CA LEU A 357 7.02 -16.20 9.44
C LEU A 357 5.60 -16.76 9.41
N ILE A 358 5.22 -17.58 10.40
CA ILE A 358 3.84 -17.97 10.63
C ILE A 358 3.33 -17.20 11.84
N PHE A 359 2.45 -16.25 11.56
CA PHE A 359 1.92 -15.35 12.57
C PHE A 359 0.47 -15.68 12.88
N VAL A 360 0.19 -15.87 14.18
CA VAL A 360 -1.13 -16.25 14.68
C VAL A 360 -1.55 -15.26 15.76
N LEU A 361 -2.82 -14.88 15.75
CA LEU A 361 -3.43 -14.05 16.79
C LEU A 361 -4.60 -14.77 17.42
N SER A 362 -4.73 -14.67 18.75
CA SER A 362 -5.88 -15.25 19.46
C SER A 362 -6.35 -14.33 20.59
N LYS A 363 -7.65 -14.43 20.92
CA LYS A 363 -8.25 -13.87 22.12
C LYS A 363 -8.58 -15.04 23.05
N ASN A 364 -7.89 -15.16 24.17
CA ASN A 364 -7.86 -16.38 24.97
C ASN A 364 -7.52 -17.61 24.10
N THR A 365 -8.45 -18.57 23.96
CA THR A 365 -8.29 -19.77 23.13
C THR A 365 -8.85 -19.62 21.71
N THR A 366 -9.53 -18.50 21.40
CA THR A 366 -10.18 -18.30 20.08
C THR A 366 -9.20 -17.68 19.10
N ARG A 367 -9.00 -18.31 17.94
CA ARG A 367 -8.15 -17.78 16.86
C ARG A 367 -8.85 -16.61 16.16
N LEU A 368 -8.10 -15.56 15.88
CA LEU A 368 -8.54 -14.35 15.18
C LEU A 368 -7.83 -14.24 13.82
N ASN A 369 -8.50 -13.59 12.88
CA ASN A 369 -7.85 -13.28 11.59
C ASN A 369 -6.84 -12.15 11.75
N PRO A 370 -5.52 -12.39 11.64
CA PRO A 370 -4.52 -11.34 11.89
C PRO A 370 -4.58 -10.19 10.87
N THR A 371 -5.05 -10.44 9.64
CA THR A 371 -5.10 -9.39 8.61
C THR A 371 -6.06 -8.27 8.92
N SER A 372 -7.04 -8.50 9.81
CA SER A 372 -7.95 -7.45 10.28
C SER A 372 -7.39 -6.59 11.42
N TRP A 373 -6.19 -6.93 11.94
CA TRP A 373 -5.58 -6.27 13.09
C TRP A 373 -4.33 -5.47 12.70
N ILE A 374 -3.55 -5.96 11.74
CA ILE A 374 -2.35 -5.27 11.25
C ILE A 374 -2.72 -4.19 10.21
N LEU A 375 -1.86 -3.20 10.07
CA LEU A 375 -1.98 -2.14 9.06
C LEU A 375 -2.21 -2.75 7.67
N ARG A 376 -3.18 -2.22 6.95
CA ARG A 376 -3.35 -2.57 5.53
C ARG A 376 -2.23 -1.91 4.74
N ASN A 377 -1.46 -2.72 4.07
CA ASN A 377 -0.50 -2.27 3.05
C ASN A 377 -1.22 -2.10 1.74
#